data_748345f3baf8968b4b92018744374bb9
#
_entry.id   748345f3baf8968b4b92018744374bb9
#
_cell.length_a   1.000
_cell.length_b   1.000
_cell.length_c   1.000
_cell.angle_alpha   90.00
_cell.angle_beta   90.00
_cell.angle_gamma   90.00
#
_symmetry.space_group_name_H-M   'P 1'
#
loop_
_entity.id
_entity.type
_entity.pdbx_description
1 polymer ?
#
loop_
_entity_poly.entity_id
_entity_poly.type
_entity_poly.pdbx_seq_one_letter_code
_entity_poly.pdbx_strand_id
1 'polypeptide(L)'
;MSEKEKKMLMQLQEMNQADGYLEAHRTVKEPMELLGGPISFTIQQNSGGVFVALPDNRELDSDVFGTPKMPLAFTGTPGITGVPVPFRNVEDGQFTTLKRKTPFGDKNTTMANGNLMLKGTDVTATDAANTEDQVKMKASWEDKEGNTYAVRCCEMMVSSGPEFPTFGGVVTNHILHGFTGIGTPLMPSEYTYAAFWGMGAVLKNGEVVDKPRVVHGMLTEYVRGENYKLVSDSEVTPTRRHFHLMVAPFMPVKGEHKFQHKNVSTGFQLPNGMELPFWHVMFENLDISSERGE
;
A
#
# COMPACT_ATOMS: atom_id res chain seq x y z
N MET A 1 -6.45 -20.18 -19.90
CA MET A 1 -7.24 -20.29 -18.63
C MET A 1 -8.39 -21.24 -18.90
N SER A 2 -8.48 -22.34 -18.16
CA SER A 2 -9.56 -23.33 -18.29
C SER A 2 -10.89 -22.76 -17.78
N GLU A 3 -12.02 -23.35 -18.19
CA GLU A 3 -13.35 -22.96 -17.68
C GLU A 3 -13.45 -23.10 -16.15
N LYS A 4 -12.70 -24.04 -15.56
CA LYS A 4 -12.63 -24.27 -14.11
C LYS A 4 -11.90 -23.12 -13.41
N GLU A 5 -10.80 -22.62 -14.01
CA GLU A 5 -10.06 -21.47 -13.49
C GLU A 5 -10.88 -20.18 -13.58
N LYS A 6 -11.62 -19.98 -14.68
CA LYS A 6 -12.54 -18.85 -14.82
C LYS A 6 -13.64 -18.88 -13.75
N LYS A 7 -14.24 -20.04 -13.53
CA LYS A 7 -15.30 -20.23 -12.53
C LYS A 7 -14.78 -19.96 -11.11
N MET A 8 -13.57 -20.43 -10.81
CA MET A 8 -12.93 -20.21 -9.52
C MET A 8 -12.57 -18.72 -9.32
N LEU A 9 -12.06 -18.04 -10.36
CA LEU A 9 -11.79 -16.61 -10.31
C LEU A 9 -13.08 -15.80 -10.09
N MET A 10 -14.17 -16.17 -10.77
CA MET A 10 -15.48 -15.55 -10.54
C MET A 10 -15.98 -15.78 -9.12
N GLN A 11 -15.85 -16.99 -8.57
CA GLN A 11 -16.23 -17.27 -7.19
C GLN A 11 -15.40 -16.48 -6.19
N LEU A 12 -14.10 -16.33 -6.41
CA LEU A 12 -13.23 -15.51 -5.57
C LEU A 12 -13.59 -14.02 -5.68
N GLN A 13 -13.95 -13.54 -6.88
CA GLN A 13 -14.43 -12.17 -7.06
C GLN A 13 -15.79 -11.96 -6.36
N GLU A 14 -16.69 -12.94 -6.44
CA GLU A 14 -17.98 -12.90 -5.74
C GLU A 14 -17.81 -12.93 -4.22
N MET A 15 -16.86 -13.70 -3.69
CA MET A 15 -16.54 -13.73 -2.24
C MET A 15 -15.95 -12.39 -1.75
N ASN A 16 -15.09 -11.77 -2.53
CA ASN A 16 -14.53 -10.46 -2.19
C ASN A 16 -15.50 -9.28 -2.39
N GLN A 17 -16.57 -9.49 -3.17
CA GLN A 17 -17.68 -8.56 -3.35
C GLN A 17 -18.85 -8.90 -2.42
N ALA A 18 -18.61 -9.71 -1.38
CA ALA A 18 -19.68 -10.11 -0.47
C ALA A 18 -20.42 -8.85 0.06
N ASP A 19 -21.73 -8.87 -0.13
CA ASP A 19 -22.65 -7.77 0.22
C ASP A 19 -22.41 -7.21 1.63
N GLY A 20 -21.93 -8.04 2.56
CA GLY A 20 -21.62 -7.67 3.92
C GLY A 20 -20.46 -6.68 4.07
N TYR A 21 -19.44 -6.74 3.21
CA TYR A 21 -18.31 -5.81 3.25
C TYR A 21 -18.76 -4.41 2.82
N LEU A 22 -19.47 -4.32 1.69
CA LEU A 22 -20.01 -3.05 1.20
C LEU A 22 -21.10 -2.48 2.12
N GLU A 23 -21.88 -3.34 2.77
CA GLU A 23 -22.91 -2.90 3.70
C GLU A 23 -22.29 -2.38 5.00
N ALA A 24 -21.25 -3.01 5.52
CA ALA A 24 -20.49 -2.52 6.67
C ALA A 24 -19.94 -1.10 6.42
N HIS A 25 -19.44 -0.83 5.21
CA HIS A 25 -18.97 0.51 4.84
C HIS A 25 -20.08 1.54 4.74
N ARG A 26 -21.30 1.16 4.33
CA ARG A 26 -22.44 2.06 4.25
C ARG A 26 -22.98 2.49 5.61
N THR A 27 -22.75 1.71 6.65
CA THR A 27 -23.26 1.98 8.01
C THR A 27 -22.31 2.86 8.82
N VAL A 28 -21.05 2.99 8.43
CA VAL A 28 -20.07 3.85 9.10
C VAL A 28 -20.33 5.30 8.70
N LYS A 29 -20.81 6.11 9.64
CA LYS A 29 -20.90 7.56 9.46
C LYS A 29 -19.50 8.14 9.51
N GLU A 30 -18.94 8.34 8.33
CA GLU A 30 -17.62 8.86 8.17
C GLU A 30 -17.62 10.38 8.07
N PRO A 31 -16.64 11.06 8.67
CA PRO A 31 -16.46 12.48 8.38
C PRO A 31 -16.05 12.70 6.91
N MET A 32 -15.60 11.66 6.21
CA MET A 32 -15.28 11.69 4.78
C MET A 32 -16.29 10.85 4.01
N GLU A 33 -17.28 11.45 3.42
CA GLU A 33 -18.01 10.84 2.30
C GLU A 33 -17.25 11.11 1.01
N LEU A 34 -16.18 10.39 0.79
CA LEU A 34 -15.40 10.46 -0.43
C LEU A 34 -16.10 9.67 -1.54
N LEU A 35 -16.97 10.28 -2.29
CA LEU A 35 -17.72 9.64 -3.36
C LEU A 35 -17.18 10.02 -4.76
N GLY A 36 -15.88 9.98 -4.93
CA GLY A 36 -15.20 10.47 -6.12
C GLY A 36 -15.05 12.00 -6.09
N GLY A 37 -14.16 12.53 -6.94
CA GLY A 37 -13.91 13.96 -7.04
C GLY A 37 -15.08 14.74 -7.67
N PRO A 38 -15.05 16.07 -7.65
CA PRO A 38 -13.98 16.86 -7.01
C PRO A 38 -14.09 16.88 -5.49
N ILE A 39 -13.00 16.59 -4.84
CA ILE A 39 -12.91 16.58 -3.39
C ILE A 39 -11.52 16.98 -2.91
N SER A 40 -11.46 17.80 -1.85
CA SER A 40 -10.23 18.11 -1.13
C SER A 40 -10.25 17.47 0.23
N PHE A 41 -9.11 16.94 0.68
CA PHE A 41 -9.01 16.29 1.97
C PHE A 41 -7.69 16.61 2.68
N THR A 42 -7.72 16.52 3.99
CA THR A 42 -6.55 16.64 4.84
C THR A 42 -6.47 15.44 5.76
N ILE A 43 -5.28 14.88 5.88
CA ILE A 43 -4.96 13.79 6.81
C ILE A 43 -3.81 14.29 7.68
N GLN A 44 -4.00 14.30 8.98
CA GLN A 44 -3.01 14.72 9.94
C GLN A 44 -2.90 13.73 11.09
N GLN A 45 -1.69 13.34 11.43
CA GLN A 45 -1.46 12.62 12.67
C GLN A 45 -1.10 13.63 13.77
N ASN A 46 -1.85 13.63 14.86
CA ASN A 46 -1.61 14.54 15.98
C ASN A 46 -0.73 13.91 17.05
N SER A 47 -0.81 12.61 17.23
CA SER A 47 -0.01 11.86 18.22
C SER A 47 -0.06 10.37 17.95
N GLY A 48 0.85 9.63 18.56
CA GLY A 48 0.76 8.18 18.65
C GLY A 48 1.54 7.42 17.60
N GLY A 49 1.09 6.18 17.33
CA GLY A 49 1.86 5.17 16.65
C GLY A 49 2.22 5.48 15.21
N VAL A 50 3.50 5.44 14.95
CA VAL A 50 4.06 5.25 13.61
C VAL A 50 4.73 3.88 13.59
N PHE A 51 4.38 3.07 12.63
CA PHE A 51 4.86 1.70 12.55
C PHE A 51 5.61 1.50 11.24
N VAL A 52 6.85 1.07 11.34
CA VAL A 52 7.70 0.75 10.20
C VAL A 52 7.70 -0.76 10.02
N ALA A 53 7.22 -1.25 8.89
CA ALA A 53 7.25 -2.66 8.55
C ALA A 53 8.68 -3.07 8.16
N LEU A 54 9.18 -4.10 8.80
CA LEU A 54 10.50 -4.67 8.54
C LEU A 54 10.35 -5.90 7.64
N PRO A 55 11.32 -6.14 6.75
CA PRO A 55 11.28 -7.30 5.88
C PRO A 55 11.29 -8.62 6.65
N ASP A 56 10.39 -9.52 6.28
CA ASP A 56 10.36 -10.89 6.77
C ASP A 56 10.03 -11.90 5.65
N ASN A 57 10.06 -13.18 5.98
CA ASN A 57 9.58 -14.24 5.11
C ASN A 57 8.06 -14.38 5.31
N ARG A 58 7.29 -13.67 4.50
CA ARG A 58 5.83 -13.65 4.57
C ARG A 58 5.25 -15.07 4.61
N GLU A 59 4.30 -15.29 5.49
CA GLU A 59 3.45 -16.47 5.48
C GLU A 59 2.50 -16.43 4.28
N LEU A 60 2.25 -17.61 3.71
CA LEU A 60 1.41 -17.76 2.53
C LEU A 60 0.14 -18.49 2.92
N ASP A 61 -0.97 -17.78 2.88
CA ASP A 61 -2.29 -18.34 3.07
C ASP A 61 -2.71 -19.13 1.83
N SER A 62 -3.22 -20.34 2.02
CA SER A 62 -3.70 -21.20 0.93
C SER A 62 -4.88 -20.62 0.17
N ASP A 63 -5.71 -19.82 0.84
CA ASP A 63 -6.88 -19.21 0.21
C ASP A 63 -6.45 -18.12 -0.78
N VAL A 64 -5.33 -17.44 -0.49
CA VAL A 64 -4.76 -16.39 -1.34
C VAL A 64 -3.78 -16.98 -2.37
N PHE A 65 -2.88 -17.86 -1.95
CA PHE A 65 -1.76 -18.33 -2.78
C PHE A 65 -1.96 -19.73 -3.36
N GLY A 66 -3.04 -20.40 -3.00
CA GLY A 66 -3.33 -21.75 -3.43
C GLY A 66 -2.40 -22.78 -2.80
N THR A 67 -2.32 -23.93 -3.44
CA THR A 67 -1.48 -25.06 -3.01
C THR A 67 -0.50 -25.45 -4.12
N PRO A 68 0.55 -26.24 -3.83
CA PRO A 68 1.45 -26.74 -4.88
C PRO A 68 0.76 -27.51 -6.00
N LYS A 69 -0.37 -28.16 -5.70
CA LYS A 69 -1.17 -28.87 -6.69
C LYS A 69 -2.07 -27.95 -7.51
N MET A 70 -2.45 -26.82 -6.95
CA MET A 70 -3.30 -25.82 -7.58
C MET A 70 -2.83 -24.42 -7.17
N PRO A 71 -1.66 -23.98 -7.66
CA PRO A 71 -1.10 -22.71 -7.28
C PRO A 71 -1.91 -21.58 -7.88
N LEU A 72 -2.25 -20.60 -7.05
CA LEU A 72 -2.66 -19.31 -7.52
C LEU A 72 -1.38 -18.55 -7.87
N ALA A 73 -1.26 -18.16 -9.15
CA ALA A 73 -0.09 -17.45 -9.66
C ALA A 73 -0.36 -15.95 -9.59
N PHE A 74 0.45 -15.25 -8.83
CA PHE A 74 0.45 -13.80 -8.80
C PHE A 74 1.68 -13.29 -9.54
N THR A 75 1.42 -12.39 -10.47
CA THR A 75 2.46 -11.59 -11.10
C THR A 75 2.84 -10.44 -10.16
N GLY A 76 4.03 -9.94 -10.33
CA GLY A 76 4.54 -8.83 -9.56
C GLY A 76 6.05 -8.78 -9.66
N THR A 77 6.67 -7.74 -9.15
CA THR A 77 8.11 -7.61 -9.20
C THR A 77 8.78 -8.64 -8.29
N PRO A 78 9.57 -9.58 -8.83
CA PRO A 78 10.24 -10.58 -8.03
C PRO A 78 11.05 -9.96 -6.87
N GLY A 79 10.84 -10.48 -5.68
CA GLY A 79 11.56 -10.04 -4.47
C GLY A 79 10.94 -8.84 -3.74
N ILE A 80 9.89 -8.21 -4.27
CA ILE A 80 9.19 -7.09 -3.63
C ILE A 80 7.70 -7.40 -3.50
N THR A 81 6.99 -7.44 -4.60
CA THR A 81 5.55 -7.72 -4.64
C THR A 81 5.24 -9.06 -5.27
N GLY A 82 6.18 -9.62 -6.03
CA GLY A 82 5.98 -10.88 -6.73
C GLY A 82 6.14 -12.09 -5.81
N VAL A 83 5.21 -13.03 -5.93
CA VAL A 83 5.22 -14.31 -5.23
C VAL A 83 5.15 -15.48 -6.23
N PRO A 84 6.03 -15.52 -7.26
CA PRO A 84 6.02 -16.63 -8.21
C PRO A 84 6.20 -17.97 -7.50
N VAL A 85 5.56 -19.00 -7.99
CA VAL A 85 5.60 -20.36 -7.41
C VAL A 85 7.02 -20.85 -7.05
N PRO A 86 8.05 -20.63 -7.87
CA PRO A 86 9.41 -21.04 -7.52
C PRO A 86 10.00 -20.37 -6.26
N PHE A 87 9.44 -19.23 -5.84
CA PHE A 87 9.89 -18.52 -4.65
C PHE A 87 9.13 -18.88 -3.37
N ARG A 88 8.23 -19.86 -3.45
CA ARG A 88 7.46 -20.35 -2.30
C ARG A 88 8.13 -21.56 -1.68
N ASN A 89 8.16 -21.62 -0.36
CA ASN A 89 8.49 -22.85 0.37
C ASN A 89 7.28 -23.78 0.37
N VAL A 90 7.56 -25.06 0.35
CA VAL A 90 6.54 -26.12 0.39
C VAL A 90 6.88 -27.08 1.53
N GLU A 91 5.94 -27.27 2.43
CA GLU A 91 6.00 -28.23 3.53
C GLU A 91 4.66 -28.96 3.61
N ASP A 92 4.69 -30.26 3.76
CA ASP A 92 3.49 -31.11 3.84
C ASP A 92 2.45 -30.91 2.73
N GLY A 93 2.94 -30.59 1.53
CA GLY A 93 2.08 -30.36 0.36
C GLY A 93 1.34 -29.02 0.35
N GLN A 94 1.73 -28.08 1.20
CA GLN A 94 1.21 -26.72 1.28
C GLN A 94 2.32 -25.71 1.01
N PHE A 95 1.94 -24.53 0.51
CA PHE A 95 2.82 -23.36 0.56
C PHE A 95 2.83 -22.83 1.99
N THR A 96 4.02 -22.51 2.51
CA THR A 96 4.18 -22.04 3.89
C THR A 96 4.68 -20.63 3.98
N THR A 97 5.77 -20.30 3.29
CA THR A 97 6.39 -18.96 3.36
C THR A 97 7.04 -18.60 2.03
N LEU A 98 7.35 -17.32 1.86
CA LEU A 98 8.27 -16.89 0.82
C LEU A 98 9.72 -17.28 1.15
N LYS A 99 10.48 -17.73 0.16
CA LYS A 99 11.92 -18.01 0.27
C LYS A 99 12.76 -16.74 0.49
N ARG A 100 12.23 -15.58 0.13
CA ARG A 100 12.89 -14.29 0.26
C ARG A 100 12.10 -13.39 1.20
N LYS A 101 12.81 -12.57 1.94
CA LYS A 101 12.19 -11.54 2.76
C LYS A 101 11.52 -10.50 1.88
N THR A 102 10.35 -10.08 2.30
CA THR A 102 9.57 -9.02 1.66
C THR A 102 9.17 -7.99 2.71
N PRO A 103 9.14 -6.71 2.38
CA PRO A 103 8.67 -5.68 3.30
C PRO A 103 7.15 -5.67 3.51
N PHE A 104 6.41 -6.48 2.76
CA PHE A 104 5.00 -6.76 3.02
C PHE A 104 4.81 -7.92 4.00
N GLY A 105 5.84 -8.27 4.74
CA GLY A 105 5.76 -9.24 5.83
C GLY A 105 4.76 -8.84 6.88
N ASP A 106 4.22 -9.81 7.56
CA ASP A 106 3.14 -9.68 8.53
C ASP A 106 3.59 -9.86 9.99
N LYS A 107 4.89 -10.10 10.22
CA LYS A 107 5.42 -10.42 11.55
C LYS A 107 6.27 -9.34 12.19
N ASN A 108 6.93 -8.55 11.38
CA ASN A 108 7.96 -7.63 11.86
C ASN A 108 7.58 -6.18 11.62
N THR A 109 7.12 -5.51 12.66
CA THR A 109 6.99 -4.06 12.68
C THR A 109 7.73 -3.49 13.87
N THR A 110 8.18 -2.27 13.76
CA THR A 110 8.71 -1.51 14.88
C THR A 110 7.98 -0.18 15.02
N MET A 111 7.65 0.16 16.25
CA MET A 111 7.07 1.46 16.56
C MET A 111 8.15 2.52 16.58
N ALA A 112 7.83 3.68 16.03
CA ALA A 112 8.68 4.86 16.00
C ALA A 112 7.87 6.09 16.42
N ASN A 113 8.58 7.16 16.77
CA ASN A 113 7.96 8.47 16.89
C ASN A 113 7.90 9.13 15.52
N GLY A 114 6.80 9.81 15.22
CA GLY A 114 6.69 10.44 13.92
C GLY A 114 5.46 11.31 13.77
N ASN A 115 5.31 11.86 12.58
CA ASN A 115 4.22 12.74 12.23
C ASN A 115 3.90 12.64 10.74
N LEU A 116 2.61 12.79 10.42
CA LEU A 116 2.09 12.89 9.07
C LEU A 116 1.26 14.17 8.91
N MET A 117 1.50 14.87 7.82
CA MET A 117 0.62 15.91 7.31
C MET A 117 0.45 15.72 5.80
N LEU A 118 -0.79 15.59 5.36
CA LEU A 118 -1.13 15.42 3.96
C LEU A 118 -2.32 16.31 3.62
N LYS A 119 -2.26 16.97 2.47
CA LYS A 119 -3.40 17.60 1.79
C LYS A 119 -3.48 17.04 0.39
N GLY A 120 -4.65 16.59 0.00
CA GLY A 120 -4.92 16.04 -1.32
C GLY A 120 -6.12 16.71 -1.97
N THR A 121 -6.13 16.73 -3.28
CA THR A 121 -7.28 17.13 -4.10
C THR A 121 -7.40 16.16 -5.26
N ASP A 122 -8.52 15.49 -5.32
CA ASP A 122 -9.02 14.73 -6.46
C ASP A 122 -9.96 15.68 -7.24
N VAL A 123 -9.57 16.08 -8.42
CA VAL A 123 -10.29 17.12 -9.17
C VAL A 123 -11.39 16.58 -10.06
N THR A 124 -11.47 15.28 -10.25
CA THR A 124 -12.45 14.65 -11.13
C THR A 124 -13.17 13.48 -10.45
N ALA A 125 -14.35 13.15 -10.95
CA ALA A 125 -15.07 11.95 -10.51
C ALA A 125 -14.55 10.66 -11.18
N THR A 126 -13.46 10.74 -11.93
CA THR A 126 -12.87 9.60 -12.63
C THR A 126 -11.44 9.39 -12.16
N ASP A 127 -11.07 8.15 -11.89
CA ASP A 127 -9.71 7.76 -11.48
C ASP A 127 -8.81 7.47 -12.69
N ALA A 128 -9.09 8.12 -13.81
CA ALA A 128 -8.31 7.95 -15.02
C ALA A 128 -6.92 8.60 -14.90
N ALA A 129 -5.96 8.04 -15.59
CA ALA A 129 -4.64 8.66 -15.74
C ALA A 129 -4.76 10.06 -16.40
N ASN A 130 -3.74 10.91 -16.14
CA ASN A 130 -3.66 12.30 -16.63
C ASN A 130 -4.68 13.26 -16.01
N THR A 131 -5.11 13.03 -14.80
CA THR A 131 -5.88 14.00 -14.02
C THR A 131 -4.98 15.12 -13.48
N GLU A 132 -5.58 16.27 -13.14
CA GLU A 132 -4.87 17.40 -12.54
C GLU A 132 -4.86 17.36 -11.01
N ASP A 133 -4.89 16.18 -10.46
CA ASP A 133 -4.90 15.93 -9.02
C ASP A 133 -3.65 16.46 -8.33
N GLN A 134 -3.77 16.79 -7.07
CA GLN A 134 -2.69 17.36 -6.29
C GLN A 134 -2.56 16.69 -4.93
N VAL A 135 -1.31 16.45 -4.52
CA VAL A 135 -0.98 16.04 -3.17
C VAL A 135 0.21 16.84 -2.65
N LYS A 136 0.11 17.31 -1.42
CA LYS A 136 1.23 17.80 -0.62
C LYS A 136 1.32 16.96 0.64
N MET A 137 2.43 16.26 0.81
CA MET A 137 2.65 15.40 1.96
C MET A 137 4.02 15.65 2.58
N LYS A 138 4.04 15.63 3.90
CA LYS A 138 5.25 15.47 4.71
C LYS A 138 4.97 14.38 5.74
N ALA A 139 5.71 13.30 5.66
CA ALA A 139 5.74 12.24 6.66
C ALA A 139 7.13 12.17 7.27
N SER A 140 7.25 11.91 8.56
CA SER A 140 8.53 11.76 9.24
C SER A 140 8.45 10.78 10.39
N TRP A 141 9.56 10.13 10.69
CA TRP A 141 9.72 9.24 11.83
C TRP A 141 11.17 9.21 12.28
N GLU A 142 11.40 8.69 13.48
CA GLU A 142 12.70 8.64 14.11
C GLU A 142 13.04 7.19 14.48
N ASP A 143 14.28 6.78 14.23
CA ASP A 143 14.80 5.49 14.68
C ASP A 143 15.30 5.55 16.12
N LYS A 144 15.72 4.39 16.63
CA LYS A 144 16.21 4.26 18.02
C LYS A 144 17.55 4.98 18.26
N GLU A 145 18.29 5.25 17.21
CA GLU A 145 19.56 5.96 17.21
C GLU A 145 19.38 7.48 17.15
N GLY A 146 18.14 7.97 17.03
CA GLY A 146 17.82 9.39 16.92
C GLY A 146 17.95 9.96 15.52
N ASN A 147 18.13 9.12 14.49
CA ASN A 147 18.08 9.63 13.12
C ASN A 147 16.63 9.89 12.73
N THR A 148 16.40 11.04 12.11
CA THR A 148 15.10 11.37 11.54
C THR A 148 15.05 11.03 10.07
N TYR A 149 13.98 10.39 9.66
CA TYR A 149 13.66 10.08 8.27
C TYR A 149 12.42 10.84 7.87
N ALA A 150 12.37 11.31 6.63
CA ALA A 150 11.18 11.95 6.12
C ALA A 150 10.97 11.70 4.63
N VAL A 151 9.70 11.80 4.21
CA VAL A 151 9.28 11.84 2.82
C VAL A 151 8.53 13.15 2.57
N ARG A 152 8.93 13.87 1.52
CA ARG A 152 8.19 15.02 1.00
C ARG A 152 7.71 14.70 -0.40
N CYS A 153 6.44 14.83 -0.63
CA CYS A 153 5.75 14.46 -1.87
C CYS A 153 4.69 15.52 -2.20
N CYS A 154 4.16 15.75 -3.39
CA CYS A 154 4.36 14.92 -4.58
C CYS A 154 4.37 15.77 -5.86
N GLU A 155 5.16 15.34 -6.82
CA GLU A 155 4.87 15.54 -8.22
C GLU A 155 4.01 14.33 -8.64
N MET A 156 2.77 14.58 -9.08
CA MET A 156 1.82 13.50 -9.33
C MET A 156 2.24 12.66 -10.52
N MET A 157 2.08 11.36 -10.40
CA MET A 157 2.27 10.43 -11.51
C MET A 157 1.00 10.39 -12.35
N VAL A 158 1.17 10.51 -13.66
CA VAL A 158 0.05 10.43 -14.62
C VAL A 158 -0.54 9.02 -14.76
N SER A 159 0.14 8.02 -14.21
CA SER A 159 -0.35 6.65 -14.09
C SER A 159 0.28 5.95 -12.90
N SER A 160 -0.36 4.93 -12.37
CA SER A 160 0.16 4.13 -11.25
C SER A 160 1.32 3.20 -11.64
N GLY A 161 1.72 3.21 -12.89
CA GLY A 161 2.85 2.45 -13.42
C GLY A 161 2.48 1.55 -14.61
N PRO A 162 3.44 0.74 -15.08
CA PRO A 162 3.24 -0.10 -16.26
C PRO A 162 2.11 -1.13 -16.12
N GLU A 163 1.83 -1.57 -14.91
CA GLU A 163 0.77 -2.54 -14.64
C GLU A 163 -0.64 -1.91 -14.73
N PHE A 164 -0.74 -0.61 -14.48
CA PHE A 164 -2.01 0.13 -14.47
C PHE A 164 -1.87 1.48 -15.19
N PRO A 165 -1.64 1.47 -16.51
CA PRO A 165 -1.31 2.68 -17.26
C PRO A 165 -2.47 3.68 -17.38
N THR A 166 -3.69 3.24 -17.11
CA THR A 166 -4.91 4.05 -17.19
C THR A 166 -5.43 4.53 -15.84
N PHE A 167 -4.72 4.21 -14.76
CA PHE A 167 -5.11 4.49 -13.39
C PHE A 167 -3.95 5.26 -12.71
N GLY A 168 -4.23 6.38 -12.07
CA GLY A 168 -3.19 7.20 -11.46
C GLY A 168 -3.74 8.46 -10.80
N GLY A 169 -2.84 9.35 -10.40
CA GLY A 169 -3.20 10.56 -9.69
C GLY A 169 -3.64 10.30 -8.25
N VAL A 170 -4.72 10.94 -7.83
CA VAL A 170 -5.47 10.64 -6.61
C VAL A 170 -6.70 9.84 -7.00
N VAL A 171 -6.98 8.80 -6.25
CA VAL A 171 -8.23 8.04 -6.37
C VAL A 171 -8.92 7.99 -5.02
N THR A 172 -10.23 8.07 -5.04
CA THR A 172 -11.06 8.07 -3.83
C THR A 172 -12.14 7.02 -3.90
N ASN A 173 -12.47 6.41 -2.74
CA ASN A 173 -13.49 5.35 -2.63
C ASN A 173 -13.32 4.17 -3.56
N HIS A 174 -12.14 3.62 -3.59
CA HIS A 174 -11.80 2.46 -4.39
C HIS A 174 -11.54 1.23 -3.54
N ILE A 175 -11.89 0.06 -4.06
CA ILE A 175 -11.42 -1.21 -3.50
C ILE A 175 -10.11 -1.55 -4.20
N LEU A 176 -9.03 -1.54 -3.43
CA LEU A 176 -7.69 -1.87 -3.91
C LEU A 176 -7.21 -3.19 -3.35
N HIS A 177 -6.23 -3.78 -4.03
CA HIS A 177 -5.57 -5.02 -3.65
C HIS A 177 -6.52 -6.25 -3.62
N GLY A 178 -6.08 -7.35 -3.07
CA GLY A 178 -6.83 -8.60 -3.14
C GLY A 178 -7.05 -9.04 -4.59
N PHE A 179 -8.28 -9.43 -4.92
CA PHE A 179 -8.66 -9.89 -6.26
C PHE A 179 -9.45 -8.85 -7.06
N THR A 180 -9.31 -7.59 -6.73
CA THR A 180 -10.04 -6.50 -7.38
C THR A 180 -9.56 -6.16 -8.79
N GLY A 181 -8.39 -6.67 -9.19
CA GLY A 181 -7.72 -6.28 -10.44
C GLY A 181 -6.94 -4.96 -10.33
N ILE A 182 -6.97 -4.31 -9.17
CA ILE A 182 -6.27 -3.04 -8.91
C ILE A 182 -5.29 -3.27 -7.76
N GLY A 183 -4.00 -3.01 -7.99
CA GLY A 183 -2.95 -3.26 -7.02
C GLY A 183 -2.49 -4.72 -6.97
N THR A 184 -1.85 -5.11 -5.89
CA THR A 184 -1.31 -6.47 -5.73
C THR A 184 -2.22 -7.35 -4.90
N PRO A 185 -2.46 -8.61 -5.31
CA PRO A 185 -3.19 -9.58 -4.50
C PRO A 185 -2.42 -10.06 -3.26
N LEU A 186 -1.25 -9.50 -2.97
CA LEU A 186 -0.46 -9.79 -1.77
C LEU A 186 -1.02 -9.14 -0.51
N MET A 187 -1.95 -8.23 -0.65
CA MET A 187 -2.65 -7.55 0.43
C MET A 187 -4.10 -8.04 0.47
N PRO A 188 -4.79 -8.00 1.60
CA PRO A 188 -6.24 -8.18 1.63
C PRO A 188 -6.93 -7.15 0.73
N SER A 189 -8.15 -7.42 0.31
CA SER A 189 -8.98 -6.42 -0.37
C SER A 189 -9.24 -5.27 0.61
N GLU A 190 -8.92 -4.07 0.21
CA GLU A 190 -8.97 -2.91 1.08
C GLU A 190 -9.93 -1.86 0.52
N TYR A 191 -10.86 -1.40 1.35
CA TYR A 191 -11.56 -0.18 1.02
C TYR A 191 -10.63 0.99 1.29
N THR A 192 -10.28 1.69 0.20
CA THR A 192 -9.35 2.81 0.22
C THR A 192 -10.13 4.10 0.06
N TYR A 193 -10.15 4.90 1.12
CA TYR A 193 -10.81 6.21 1.13
C TYR A 193 -10.09 7.19 0.22
N ALA A 194 -8.78 7.17 0.23
CA ALA A 194 -7.96 7.94 -0.69
C ALA A 194 -6.63 7.22 -0.92
N ALA A 195 -6.17 7.21 -2.15
CA ALA A 195 -4.83 6.75 -2.51
C ALA A 195 -4.22 7.68 -3.55
N PHE A 196 -2.90 7.71 -3.64
CA PHE A 196 -2.19 8.48 -4.64
C PHE A 196 -0.88 7.84 -5.04
N TRP A 197 -0.42 8.17 -6.23
CA TRP A 197 0.90 7.83 -6.76
C TRP A 197 1.61 9.12 -7.19
N GLY A 198 2.80 9.33 -6.68
CA GLY A 198 3.56 10.53 -6.99
C GLY A 198 5.06 10.31 -6.86
N MET A 199 5.80 11.35 -7.21
CA MET A 199 7.25 11.40 -7.09
C MET A 199 7.63 12.35 -5.95
N GLY A 200 8.48 11.88 -5.06
CA GLY A 200 8.87 12.62 -3.87
C GLY A 200 10.37 12.58 -3.59
N ALA A 201 10.75 13.20 -2.49
CA ALA A 201 12.10 13.21 -1.96
C ALA A 201 12.16 12.49 -0.62
N VAL A 202 13.20 11.71 -0.44
CA VAL A 202 13.55 11.02 0.81
C VAL A 202 14.62 11.84 1.52
N LEU A 203 14.43 12.07 2.82
CA LEU A 203 15.34 12.83 3.65
C LEU A 203 15.84 11.98 4.83
N LYS A 204 17.07 12.21 5.24
CA LYS A 204 17.64 11.75 6.49
C LYS A 204 18.26 12.94 7.23
N ASN A 205 17.92 13.10 8.50
CA ASN A 205 18.42 14.20 9.35
C ASN A 205 18.25 15.61 8.72
N GLY A 206 17.13 15.80 7.99
CA GLY A 206 16.81 17.05 7.32
C GLY A 206 17.39 17.21 5.91
N GLU A 207 18.37 16.42 5.53
CA GLU A 207 19.00 16.47 4.22
C GLU A 207 18.34 15.54 3.21
N VAL A 208 18.19 15.99 1.96
CA VAL A 208 17.68 15.16 0.87
C VAL A 208 18.74 14.15 0.46
N VAL A 209 18.47 12.88 0.70
CA VAL A 209 19.40 11.78 0.38
C VAL A 209 19.05 11.06 -0.92
N ASP A 210 17.78 11.13 -1.34
CA ASP A 210 17.33 10.51 -2.59
C ASP A 210 16.13 11.26 -3.19
N LYS A 211 16.16 11.51 -4.50
CA LYS A 211 15.06 12.07 -5.30
C LYS A 211 15.36 11.95 -6.81
N PRO A 212 14.31 11.82 -7.67
CA PRO A 212 12.92 11.57 -7.31
C PRO A 212 12.72 10.10 -6.91
N ARG A 213 11.75 9.83 -6.03
CA ARG A 213 11.36 8.48 -5.63
C ARG A 213 9.88 8.27 -5.85
N VAL A 214 9.50 7.07 -6.27
CA VAL A 214 8.08 6.70 -6.33
C VAL A 214 7.55 6.59 -4.91
N VAL A 215 6.49 7.33 -4.65
CA VAL A 215 5.78 7.35 -3.38
C VAL A 215 4.32 6.99 -3.64
N HIS A 216 3.85 6.03 -2.89
CA HIS A 216 2.44 5.64 -2.87
C HIS A 216 1.90 5.81 -1.46
N GLY A 217 0.76 6.46 -1.33
CA GLY A 217 0.08 6.62 -0.06
C GLY A 217 -1.36 6.15 -0.15
N MET A 218 -1.87 5.56 0.93
CA MET A 218 -3.23 5.03 1.01
C MET A 218 -3.82 5.31 2.39
N LEU A 219 -5.00 5.91 2.42
CA LEU A 219 -5.86 5.93 3.59
C LEU A 219 -6.84 4.78 3.48
N THR A 220 -6.69 3.77 4.32
CA THR A 220 -7.49 2.56 4.28
C THR A 220 -8.15 2.28 5.61
N GLU A 221 -8.98 1.27 5.62
CA GLU A 221 -9.35 0.58 6.81
C GLU A 221 -8.16 -0.08 7.48
N TYR A 222 -8.37 -0.54 8.70
CA TYR A 222 -7.32 -1.18 9.48
C TYR A 222 -7.14 -2.62 9.03
N VAL A 223 -6.24 -2.82 8.08
CA VAL A 223 -5.92 -4.13 7.49
C VAL A 223 -4.81 -4.87 8.23
N ARG A 224 -4.38 -4.36 9.37
CA ARG A 224 -3.44 -5.03 10.27
C ARG A 224 -4.05 -5.16 11.65
N GLY A 225 -4.14 -6.37 12.14
CA GLY A 225 -4.65 -6.72 13.45
C GLY A 225 -3.66 -6.45 14.58
N GLU A 226 -3.86 -7.11 15.70
CA GLU A 226 -2.92 -7.08 16.82
C GLU A 226 -1.52 -7.50 16.37
N ASN A 227 -0.52 -6.87 16.96
CA ASN A 227 0.90 -7.05 16.57
C ASN A 227 1.22 -6.68 15.11
N TYR A 228 0.38 -5.89 14.45
CA TYR A 228 0.56 -5.45 13.07
C TYR A 228 0.65 -6.59 12.04
N LYS A 229 0.15 -7.76 12.36
CA LYS A 229 -0.02 -8.84 11.41
C LYS A 229 -1.14 -8.49 10.43
N LEU A 230 -0.93 -8.77 9.14
CA LEU A 230 -1.99 -8.66 8.14
C LEU A 230 -3.17 -9.55 8.51
N VAL A 231 -4.37 -9.02 8.39
CA VAL A 231 -5.61 -9.77 8.58
C VAL A 231 -6.14 -10.25 7.24
N SER A 232 -6.99 -11.26 7.27
CA SER A 232 -7.74 -11.70 6.10
C SER A 232 -8.85 -10.71 5.76
N ASP A 233 -9.39 -10.78 4.53
CA ASP A 233 -10.46 -9.90 4.07
C ASP A 233 -11.68 -9.91 5.02
N SER A 234 -11.97 -11.05 5.64
CA SER A 234 -13.08 -11.20 6.59
C SER A 234 -12.84 -10.55 7.97
N GLU A 235 -11.62 -10.16 8.27
CA GLU A 235 -11.23 -9.58 9.56
C GLU A 235 -10.98 -8.07 9.47
N VAL A 236 -11.02 -7.50 8.27
CA VAL A 236 -10.88 -6.05 8.05
C VAL A 236 -12.02 -5.32 8.73
N THR A 237 -11.70 -4.28 9.49
CA THR A 237 -12.69 -3.48 10.22
C THR A 237 -12.79 -2.07 9.67
N PRO A 238 -14.01 -1.59 9.41
CA PRO A 238 -14.24 -0.22 8.94
C PRO A 238 -14.15 0.84 10.05
N THR A 239 -14.04 0.42 11.32
CA THR A 239 -14.08 1.33 12.46
C THR A 239 -12.74 1.93 12.83
N ARG A 240 -11.65 1.42 12.28
CA ARG A 240 -10.29 1.90 12.52
C ARG A 240 -9.58 2.11 11.19
N ARG A 241 -8.83 3.19 11.09
CA ARG A 241 -8.10 3.56 9.87
C ARG A 241 -6.66 3.81 10.14
N HIS A 242 -5.88 3.60 9.11
CA HIS A 242 -4.50 4.03 9.10
C HIS A 242 -4.09 4.52 7.70
N PHE A 243 -3.03 5.28 7.67
CA PHE A 243 -2.42 5.72 6.43
C PHE A 243 -1.16 4.91 6.18
N HIS A 244 -1.12 4.23 5.07
CA HIS A 244 0.06 3.55 4.56
C HIS A 244 0.87 4.48 3.67
N LEU A 245 2.14 4.59 3.96
CA LEU A 245 3.13 5.25 3.12
C LEU A 245 4.12 4.21 2.61
N MET A 246 4.24 4.12 1.31
CA MET A 246 5.22 3.27 0.65
C MET A 246 6.17 4.10 -0.19
N VAL A 247 7.47 3.91 0.02
CA VAL A 247 8.51 4.45 -0.85
C VAL A 247 9.08 3.28 -1.61
N ALA A 248 8.68 3.16 -2.88
CA ALA A 248 8.99 2.01 -3.70
C ALA A 248 10.47 1.95 -4.11
N PRO A 249 11.04 0.77 -4.29
CA PRO A 249 12.42 0.60 -4.74
C PRO A 249 12.52 0.74 -6.26
N PHE A 250 11.78 1.66 -6.83
CA PHE A 250 11.72 1.90 -8.27
C PHE A 250 11.93 3.36 -8.57
N MET A 251 12.54 3.57 -9.74
CA MET A 251 12.70 4.88 -10.36
C MET A 251 12.19 4.82 -11.78
N PRO A 252 11.45 5.82 -12.26
CA PRO A 252 11.13 5.91 -13.68
C PRO A 252 12.40 6.09 -14.49
N VAL A 253 12.47 5.40 -15.62
CA VAL A 253 13.52 5.61 -16.60
C VAL A 253 13.12 6.77 -17.49
N LYS A 254 13.96 7.80 -17.53
CA LYS A 254 13.65 9.04 -18.28
C LYS A 254 13.42 8.73 -19.76
N GLY A 255 12.24 9.11 -20.25
CA GLY A 255 11.84 8.94 -21.65
C GLY A 255 11.34 7.54 -22.02
N GLU A 256 11.18 6.65 -21.04
CA GLU A 256 10.64 5.32 -21.26
C GLU A 256 9.46 5.06 -20.30
N HIS A 257 8.47 4.26 -20.75
CA HIS A 257 7.39 3.77 -19.89
C HIS A 257 7.87 2.53 -19.10
N LYS A 258 9.00 2.69 -18.38
CA LYS A 258 9.62 1.61 -17.60
C LYS A 258 10.13 2.13 -16.28
N PHE A 259 10.23 1.23 -15.33
CA PHE A 259 10.88 1.46 -14.05
C PHE A 259 12.14 0.61 -13.93
N GLN A 260 13.16 1.18 -13.32
CA GLN A 260 14.35 0.44 -12.91
C GLN A 260 14.36 0.25 -11.41
N HIS A 261 14.90 -0.87 -10.97
CA HIS A 261 15.06 -1.14 -9.54
C HIS A 261 16.12 -0.21 -8.93
N LYS A 262 15.79 0.39 -7.81
CA LYS A 262 16.71 1.20 -7.00
C LYS A 262 16.30 1.18 -5.54
N ASN A 263 17.11 0.58 -4.69
CA ASN A 263 16.89 0.59 -3.24
C ASN A 263 16.84 2.01 -2.69
N VAL A 264 16.15 2.19 -1.57
CA VAL A 264 16.14 3.47 -0.84
C VAL A 264 17.42 3.56 -0.02
N SER A 265 18.39 4.33 -0.50
CA SER A 265 19.70 4.49 0.14
C SER A 265 19.64 5.52 1.25
N THR A 266 19.14 5.14 2.40
CA THR A 266 19.09 6.03 3.58
C THR A 266 20.07 5.63 4.66
N GLY A 267 20.69 4.45 4.54
CA GLY A 267 21.45 3.84 5.63
C GLY A 267 20.56 3.38 6.79
N PHE A 268 19.23 3.32 6.60
CA PHE A 268 18.36 2.68 7.57
C PHE A 268 18.63 1.18 7.52
N GLN A 269 19.31 0.69 8.55
CA GLN A 269 19.65 -0.71 8.65
C GLN A 269 18.71 -1.42 9.63
N LEU A 270 18.32 -2.61 9.24
CA LEU A 270 17.67 -3.54 10.15
C LEU A 270 18.63 -4.00 11.25
N PRO A 271 18.12 -4.54 12.37
CA PRO A 271 18.97 -5.10 13.43
C PRO A 271 19.99 -6.14 12.96
N ASN A 272 19.76 -6.77 11.82
CA ASN A 272 20.68 -7.73 11.19
C ASN A 272 21.67 -7.08 10.20
N GLY A 273 21.71 -5.75 10.11
CA GLY A 273 22.60 -4.99 9.23
C GLY A 273 22.13 -4.86 7.78
N MET A 274 20.97 -5.39 7.43
CA MET A 274 20.41 -5.23 6.07
C MET A 274 19.79 -3.85 5.89
N GLU A 275 20.06 -3.19 4.77
CA GLU A 275 19.32 -1.99 4.38
C GLU A 275 17.89 -2.33 3.95
N LEU A 276 16.95 -1.47 4.29
CA LEU A 276 15.59 -1.56 3.76
C LEU A 276 15.59 -1.18 2.28
N PRO A 277 15.21 -2.10 1.38
CA PRO A 277 15.15 -1.81 -0.06
C PRO A 277 14.06 -0.78 -0.38
N PHE A 278 13.04 -0.68 0.47
CA PHE A 278 12.00 0.33 0.41
C PHE A 278 11.36 0.53 1.80
N TRP A 279 10.52 1.54 1.94
CA TRP A 279 9.78 1.77 3.18
C TRP A 279 8.30 1.45 3.04
N HIS A 280 7.78 0.80 4.06
CA HIS A 280 6.35 0.70 4.32
C HIS A 280 6.13 1.21 5.75
N VAL A 281 5.50 2.37 5.86
CA VAL A 281 5.28 3.08 7.12
C VAL A 281 3.79 3.32 7.29
N MET A 282 3.26 3.00 8.46
CA MET A 282 1.86 3.15 8.78
C MET A 282 1.68 4.18 9.87
N PHE A 283 0.74 5.09 9.67
CA PHE A 283 0.38 6.14 10.61
C PHE A 283 -1.02 5.91 11.12
N GLU A 284 -1.20 6.01 12.43
CA GLU A 284 -2.47 5.86 13.12
C GLU A 284 -2.85 7.12 13.90
N ASN A 285 -4.02 7.11 14.54
CA ASN A 285 -4.57 8.24 15.29
C ASN A 285 -4.67 9.51 14.42
N LEU A 286 -5.35 9.36 13.31
CA LEU A 286 -5.46 10.36 12.27
C LEU A 286 -6.65 11.27 12.51
N ASP A 287 -6.43 12.58 12.37
CA ASP A 287 -7.47 13.54 12.10
C ASP A 287 -7.65 13.67 10.59
N ILE A 288 -8.88 13.46 10.15
CA ILE A 288 -9.23 13.42 8.75
C ILE A 288 -10.37 14.41 8.52
N SER A 289 -10.24 15.25 7.51
CA SER A 289 -11.29 16.16 7.06
C SER A 289 -11.35 16.21 5.54
N SER A 290 -12.53 16.44 5.00
CA SER A 290 -12.74 16.59 3.56
C SER A 290 -13.82 17.62 3.24
N GLU A 291 -13.69 18.22 2.07
CA GLU A 291 -14.63 19.17 1.51
C GLU A 291 -14.86 18.79 0.05
N ARG A 292 -16.13 18.71 -0.35
CA ARG A 292 -16.47 18.55 -1.77
C ARG A 292 -16.28 19.87 -2.47
N GLY A 293 -15.67 19.80 -3.67
CA GLY A 293 -15.70 20.90 -4.63
C GLY A 293 -17.14 21.11 -5.18
N GLU A 294 -17.45 22.33 -5.56
CA GLU A 294 -18.68 22.65 -6.28
C GLU A 294 -18.66 22.16 -7.72
#